data_7f23124d54cfe2155594c374cc83d1dd
#
_entry.id   7f23124d54cfe2155594c374cc83d1dd
#
_cell.length_a   1.000
_cell.length_b   1.000
_cell.length_c   1.000
_cell.angle_alpha   90.00
_cell.angle_beta   90.00
_cell.angle_gamma   90.00
#
_symmetry.space_group_name_H-M   'P 1'
#
loop_
_entity.id
_entity.type
_entity.pdbx_description
1 polymer ?
#
loop_
_entity_poly.entity_id
_entity_poly.type
_entity_poly.pdbx_seq_one_letter_code
_entity_poly.pdbx_strand_id
1 'polypeptide(L)'
;MKRHHFYFFILFFVLSVNCKAQWRIEAESEATRVLLRGDTLDITAPKGLSLWWETPLTAPCTIEYRACVVVEGGPCDRLSDLNCFWMASVPVAGKAVSPLLNSVKATGRFVDSYRLQCYYLGFGGNYNTTTRFRRYNADTLAITDEAHRPPILKEYTDSAHLLKPNHWYSVRIEVHTDGLTCYYIDDELLVDYHDPSPLTYGWFAFRTTWSHTRLTGWKVIYEKSE
;
A
#
# COMPACT_ATOMS: atom_id res chain seq x y z
N MET A 1 6.94 -48.57 52.28
CA MET A 1 6.48 -48.25 50.94
C MET A 1 6.59 -46.74 50.72
N LYS A 2 7.62 -46.27 50.03
CA LYS A 2 7.82 -44.86 49.71
C LYS A 2 7.20 -44.59 48.33
N ARG A 3 6.17 -43.75 48.26
CA ARG A 3 5.53 -43.29 47.01
C ARG A 3 6.42 -42.19 46.40
N HIS A 4 7.04 -42.45 45.22
CA HIS A 4 7.70 -41.44 44.39
C HIS A 4 6.64 -40.74 43.54
N HIS A 5 6.47 -39.43 43.78
CA HIS A 5 5.67 -38.55 42.89
C HIS A 5 6.58 -38.09 41.74
N PHE A 6 6.25 -38.52 40.52
CA PHE A 6 6.89 -38.11 39.30
C PHE A 6 6.20 -36.81 38.82
N TYR A 7 6.85 -35.69 38.94
CA TYR A 7 6.35 -34.45 38.37
C TYR A 7 6.76 -34.39 36.89
N PHE A 8 5.76 -34.45 36.00
CA PHE A 8 5.93 -34.29 34.58
C PHE A 8 6.00 -32.77 34.30
N PHE A 9 7.20 -32.24 34.02
CA PHE A 9 7.37 -30.86 33.56
C PHE A 9 7.07 -30.82 32.07
N ILE A 10 5.89 -30.28 31.68
CA ILE A 10 5.57 -29.98 30.31
C ILE A 10 6.30 -28.67 29.95
N LEU A 11 7.38 -28.81 29.21
CA LEU A 11 8.10 -27.67 28.63
C LEU A 11 7.30 -27.13 27.46
N PHE A 12 6.58 -26.03 27.65
CA PHE A 12 5.96 -25.29 26.58
C PHE A 12 7.05 -24.61 25.73
N PHE A 13 7.38 -25.20 24.60
CA PHE A 13 8.20 -24.55 23.58
C PHE A 13 7.33 -23.48 22.89
N VAL A 14 7.45 -22.23 23.31
CA VAL A 14 6.91 -21.09 22.57
C VAL A 14 7.81 -20.92 21.35
N LEU A 15 7.41 -21.48 20.21
CA LEU A 15 7.95 -21.13 18.91
C LEU A 15 7.62 -19.65 18.66
N SER A 16 8.55 -18.75 18.96
CA SER A 16 8.54 -17.40 18.44
C SER A 16 8.75 -17.49 16.92
N VAL A 17 7.67 -17.51 16.16
CA VAL A 17 7.73 -17.28 14.73
C VAL A 17 8.23 -15.84 14.58
N ASN A 18 9.51 -15.68 14.24
CA ASN A 18 10.05 -14.43 13.76
C ASN A 18 9.31 -14.10 12.46
N CYS A 19 8.22 -13.36 12.55
CA CYS A 19 7.57 -12.72 11.43
C CYS A 19 8.54 -11.64 10.92
N LYS A 20 9.49 -12.03 10.05
CA LYS A 20 10.29 -11.08 9.28
C LYS A 20 9.28 -10.15 8.62
N ALA A 21 9.47 -8.86 8.81
CA ALA A 21 8.60 -7.85 8.23
C ALA A 21 8.45 -8.15 6.73
N GLN A 22 7.23 -8.49 6.32
CA GLN A 22 6.89 -8.82 4.92
C GLN A 22 6.78 -7.54 4.07
N TRP A 23 7.55 -6.51 4.46
CA TRP A 23 7.56 -5.23 3.79
C TRP A 23 8.93 -4.94 3.19
N ARG A 24 8.94 -4.61 1.91
CA ARG A 24 10.13 -4.18 1.18
C ARG A 24 10.10 -2.68 0.92
N ILE A 25 11.21 -2.03 1.26
CA ILE A 25 11.37 -0.58 1.14
C ILE A 25 12.05 -0.27 -0.20
N GLU A 26 11.42 0.58 -0.99
CA GLU A 26 12.01 1.24 -2.16
C GLU A 26 11.99 2.74 -1.91
N ALA A 27 13.13 3.31 -1.57
CA ALA A 27 13.25 4.69 -1.15
C ALA A 27 14.24 5.48 -2.02
N GLU A 28 13.87 6.70 -2.38
CA GLU A 28 14.72 7.64 -3.12
C GLU A 28 15.81 8.26 -2.23
N SER A 29 15.66 8.20 -0.91
CA SER A 29 16.57 8.77 0.06
C SER A 29 17.06 7.73 1.05
N GLU A 30 18.36 7.65 1.29
CA GLU A 30 18.97 6.83 2.34
C GLU A 30 18.59 7.30 3.76
N ALA A 31 18.13 8.55 3.89
CA ALA A 31 17.63 9.09 5.15
C ALA A 31 16.19 8.62 5.48
N THR A 32 15.54 7.87 4.59
CA THR A 32 14.23 7.26 4.86
C THR A 32 14.32 6.30 6.05
N ARG A 33 13.34 6.36 6.93
CA ARG A 33 13.22 5.48 8.10
C ARG A 33 11.84 4.82 8.10
N VAL A 34 11.84 3.51 8.30
CA VAL A 34 10.63 2.71 8.51
C VAL A 34 10.89 1.91 9.79
N LEU A 35 10.19 2.25 10.85
CA LEU A 35 10.36 1.66 12.17
C LEU A 35 9.09 0.93 12.58
N LEU A 36 9.20 -0.33 12.97
CA LEU A 36 8.10 -1.08 13.55
C LEU A 36 8.03 -0.82 15.06
N ARG A 37 6.90 -0.28 15.51
CA ARG A 37 6.59 0.00 16.93
C ARG A 37 5.31 -0.74 17.32
N GLY A 38 5.45 -1.90 17.93
CA GLY A 38 4.34 -2.84 18.12
C GLY A 38 3.85 -3.36 16.78
N ASP A 39 2.61 -3.06 16.40
CA ASP A 39 1.99 -3.37 15.10
C ASP A 39 1.99 -2.17 14.13
N THR A 40 2.55 -1.04 14.54
CA THR A 40 2.54 0.21 13.78
C THR A 40 3.88 0.45 13.10
N LEU A 41 3.85 0.67 11.80
CA LEU A 41 4.96 1.20 11.02
C LEU A 41 4.97 2.72 11.14
N ASP A 42 6.05 3.26 11.71
CA ASP A 42 6.33 4.70 11.77
C ASP A 42 7.31 5.03 10.64
N ILE A 43 6.88 5.85 9.68
CA ILE A 43 7.52 6.05 8.38
C ILE A 43 7.89 7.51 8.23
N THR A 44 9.19 7.81 8.15
CA THR A 44 9.70 9.14 7.80
C THR A 44 10.40 9.07 6.44
N ALA A 45 9.85 9.72 5.44
CA ALA A 45 10.33 9.71 4.07
C ALA A 45 10.65 11.14 3.59
N PRO A 46 11.94 11.57 3.56
CA PRO A 46 12.32 12.90 3.07
C PRO A 46 12.11 13.08 1.56
N LYS A 47 12.03 11.99 0.82
CA LYS A 47 11.74 11.91 -0.62
C LYS A 47 10.77 10.77 -0.90
N GLY A 48 10.67 10.36 -2.17
CA GLY A 48 9.79 9.29 -2.59
C GLY A 48 10.08 7.95 -1.89
N LEU A 49 9.01 7.29 -1.48
CA LEU A 49 9.02 5.96 -0.85
C LEU A 49 7.87 5.13 -1.40
N SER A 50 8.16 3.90 -1.84
CA SER A 50 7.16 2.84 -1.98
C SER A 50 7.48 1.72 -0.98
N LEU A 51 6.49 1.39 -0.16
CA LEU A 51 6.59 0.32 0.83
C LEU A 51 5.71 -0.85 0.35
N TRP A 52 6.36 -1.87 -0.19
CA TRP A 52 5.72 -3.01 -0.84
C TRP A 52 5.41 -4.12 0.14
N TRP A 53 4.19 -4.65 0.09
CA TRP A 53 3.85 -5.93 0.67
C TRP A 53 4.40 -7.06 -0.22
N GLU A 54 5.26 -7.93 0.34
CA GLU A 54 6.00 -8.92 -0.47
C GLU A 54 5.15 -10.08 -0.99
N THR A 55 4.01 -10.36 -0.33
CA THR A 55 3.10 -11.42 -0.76
C THR A 55 2.14 -10.90 -1.83
N PRO A 56 2.02 -11.58 -2.98
CA PRO A 56 1.04 -11.18 -3.99
C PRO A 56 -0.39 -11.39 -3.49
N LEU A 57 -1.28 -10.60 -4.05
CA LEU A 57 -2.72 -10.63 -3.82
C LEU A 57 -3.41 -11.29 -5.00
N THR A 58 -4.51 -11.99 -4.73
CA THR A 58 -5.38 -12.59 -5.76
C THR A 58 -6.83 -12.24 -5.44
N ALA A 59 -7.58 -11.79 -6.45
CA ALA A 59 -9.02 -11.55 -6.32
C ALA A 59 -9.80 -12.90 -6.18
N PRO A 60 -10.93 -12.95 -5.43
CA PRO A 60 -11.47 -11.84 -4.65
C PRO A 60 -10.69 -11.65 -3.35
N CYS A 61 -10.46 -10.40 -2.95
CA CYS A 61 -9.82 -10.10 -1.67
C CYS A 61 -10.21 -8.72 -1.16
N THR A 62 -10.13 -8.55 0.16
CA THR A 62 -10.27 -7.27 0.84
C THR A 62 -8.95 -6.93 1.54
N ILE A 63 -8.45 -5.71 1.31
CA ILE A 63 -7.27 -5.16 1.97
C ILE A 63 -7.76 -4.15 2.99
N GLU A 64 -7.30 -4.25 4.23
CA GLU A 64 -7.63 -3.30 5.28
C GLU A 64 -6.38 -2.85 6.02
N TYR A 65 -6.34 -1.57 6.37
CA TYR A 65 -5.33 -0.97 7.23
C TYR A 65 -5.82 0.36 7.78
N ARG A 66 -5.10 0.89 8.77
CA ARG A 66 -5.26 2.26 9.23
C ARG A 66 -4.00 3.05 8.96
N ALA A 67 -4.15 4.31 8.57
CA ALA A 67 -3.03 5.18 8.27
C ALA A 67 -3.28 6.61 8.74
N CYS A 68 -2.19 7.31 9.07
CA CYS A 68 -2.22 8.67 9.58
C CYS A 68 -1.06 9.46 8.98
N VAL A 69 -1.30 10.69 8.53
CA VAL A 69 -0.23 11.64 8.20
C VAL A 69 0.04 12.49 9.44
N VAL A 70 1.27 12.40 9.91
CA VAL A 70 1.72 13.11 11.13
C VAL A 70 2.12 14.53 10.78
N VAL A 71 1.59 15.49 11.53
CA VAL A 71 1.92 16.92 11.44
C VAL A 71 2.11 17.45 12.85
N GLU A 72 3.33 17.33 13.37
CA GLU A 72 3.73 17.69 14.74
C GLU A 72 4.92 18.67 14.75
N GLY A 73 5.30 19.19 13.56
CA GLY A 73 6.39 20.16 13.40
C GLY A 73 7.75 19.55 13.08
N GLY A 74 7.79 18.27 12.73
CA GLY A 74 9.00 17.60 12.25
C GLY A 74 9.38 17.98 10.81
N PRO A 75 10.61 17.70 10.38
CA PRO A 75 11.13 18.13 9.05
C PRO A 75 10.43 17.50 7.85
N CYS A 76 9.73 16.38 8.05
CA CYS A 76 8.98 15.68 7.03
C CYS A 76 7.46 15.74 7.26
N ASP A 77 7.01 16.52 8.24
CA ASP A 77 5.59 16.60 8.65
C ASP A 77 4.79 17.46 7.68
N ARG A 78 4.73 17.03 6.42
CA ARG A 78 3.93 17.65 5.38
C ARG A 78 2.61 16.92 5.22
N LEU A 79 1.49 17.63 5.27
CA LEU A 79 0.16 17.06 5.07
C LEU A 79 -0.05 16.79 3.58
N SER A 80 0.32 15.60 3.11
CA SER A 80 0.13 15.16 1.73
C SER A 80 0.45 13.67 1.57
N ASP A 81 -0.05 13.07 0.47
CA ASP A 81 0.42 11.81 -0.11
C ASP A 81 0.25 10.56 0.76
N LEU A 82 -0.98 10.31 1.20
CA LEU A 82 -1.40 9.02 1.74
C LEU A 82 -1.86 8.11 0.60
N ASN A 83 -0.91 7.73 -0.28
CA ASN A 83 -1.22 7.08 -1.54
C ASN A 83 -1.02 5.56 -1.45
N CYS A 84 -1.65 4.80 -2.36
CA CYS A 84 -1.37 3.38 -2.50
C CYS A 84 -1.52 2.89 -3.93
N PHE A 85 -0.86 1.76 -4.20
CA PHE A 85 -1.06 0.93 -5.37
C PHE A 85 -1.64 -0.42 -4.94
N TRP A 86 -2.58 -0.98 -5.70
CA TRP A 86 -3.03 -2.35 -5.51
C TRP A 86 -3.16 -3.08 -6.83
N MET A 87 -3.12 -4.41 -6.78
CA MET A 87 -3.02 -5.29 -7.94
C MET A 87 -1.89 -4.88 -8.88
N ALA A 88 -0.79 -4.36 -8.31
CA ALA A 88 0.34 -3.85 -9.07
C ALA A 88 1.23 -4.97 -9.58
N SER A 89 1.57 -4.92 -10.86
CA SER A 89 2.54 -5.83 -11.49
C SER A 89 3.25 -5.15 -12.65
N VAL A 90 4.37 -5.73 -13.07
CA VAL A 90 5.06 -5.34 -14.31
C VAL A 90 4.70 -6.38 -15.37
N PRO A 91 4.06 -6.01 -16.49
CA PRO A 91 3.76 -6.95 -17.56
C PRO A 91 5.04 -7.31 -18.33
N VAL A 92 5.42 -8.59 -18.30
CA VAL A 92 6.55 -9.14 -19.07
C VAL A 92 6.04 -10.32 -19.88
N ALA A 93 6.11 -10.22 -21.20
CA ALA A 93 5.64 -11.27 -22.13
C ALA A 93 4.21 -11.76 -21.79
N GLY A 94 3.31 -10.83 -21.46
CA GLY A 94 1.90 -11.13 -21.14
C GLY A 94 1.67 -11.71 -19.74
N LYS A 95 2.72 -11.82 -18.90
CA LYS A 95 2.62 -12.30 -17.51
C LYS A 95 2.74 -11.15 -16.53
N ALA A 96 1.96 -11.19 -15.45
CA ALA A 96 2.10 -10.29 -14.32
C ALA A 96 3.32 -10.71 -13.48
N VAL A 97 4.36 -9.89 -13.50
CA VAL A 97 5.63 -10.14 -12.81
C VAL A 97 5.72 -9.20 -11.60
N SER A 98 6.35 -9.69 -10.53
CA SER A 98 6.52 -8.91 -9.31
C SER A 98 7.29 -7.61 -9.58
N PRO A 99 6.78 -6.46 -9.10
CA PRO A 99 7.52 -5.19 -9.11
C PRO A 99 8.83 -5.27 -8.31
N LEU A 100 8.95 -6.27 -7.44
CA LEU A 100 10.07 -6.47 -6.51
C LEU A 100 11.26 -7.24 -7.12
N LEU A 101 11.17 -7.68 -8.37
CA LEU A 101 12.28 -8.35 -9.01
C LEU A 101 13.46 -7.39 -9.25
N ASN A 102 14.69 -7.87 -8.99
CA ASN A 102 15.91 -7.07 -9.13
C ASN A 102 16.16 -6.55 -10.55
N SER A 103 15.47 -7.09 -11.57
CA SER A 103 15.54 -6.63 -12.96
C SER A 103 14.77 -5.30 -13.19
N VAL A 104 13.88 -4.94 -12.27
CA VAL A 104 13.15 -3.66 -12.29
C VAL A 104 13.82 -2.76 -11.26
N LYS A 105 14.73 -1.90 -11.70
CA LYS A 105 15.34 -0.89 -10.81
C LYS A 105 14.29 0.14 -10.43
N ALA A 106 13.59 -0.11 -9.34
CA ALA A 106 12.75 0.88 -8.71
C ALA A 106 13.61 1.70 -7.74
N THR A 107 13.58 3.01 -7.90
CA THR A 107 14.42 3.94 -7.14
C THR A 107 13.64 4.66 -6.05
N GLY A 108 12.38 4.31 -5.84
CA GLY A 108 11.46 5.06 -4.97
C GLY A 108 10.93 6.35 -5.60
N ARG A 109 11.31 6.70 -6.82
CA ARG A 109 10.77 7.86 -7.55
C ARG A 109 9.37 7.56 -8.07
N PHE A 110 8.49 8.56 -8.07
CA PHE A 110 7.12 8.37 -8.55
C PHE A 110 7.05 7.93 -10.03
N VAL A 111 7.94 8.45 -10.86
CA VAL A 111 7.98 8.13 -12.29
C VAL A 111 8.25 6.65 -12.58
N ASP A 112 8.87 5.92 -11.66
CA ASP A 112 9.09 4.48 -11.82
C ASP A 112 7.78 3.70 -11.79
N SER A 113 6.71 4.24 -11.19
CA SER A 113 5.38 3.62 -11.13
C SER A 113 4.69 3.55 -12.50
N TYR A 114 5.09 4.34 -13.49
CA TYR A 114 4.52 4.25 -14.84
C TYR A 114 4.82 2.93 -15.57
N ARG A 115 5.76 2.14 -15.05
CA ARG A 115 6.03 0.77 -15.52
C ARG A 115 5.02 -0.26 -15.03
N LEU A 116 4.17 0.12 -14.07
CA LEU A 116 3.20 -0.78 -13.47
C LEU A 116 1.89 -0.78 -14.26
N GLN A 117 1.27 -1.94 -14.33
CA GLN A 117 -0.18 -1.99 -14.42
C GLN A 117 -0.73 -2.15 -12.99
N CYS A 118 -1.62 -1.27 -12.58
CA CYS A 118 -2.16 -1.25 -11.23
C CYS A 118 -3.37 -0.32 -11.12
N TYR A 119 -4.09 -0.43 -10.03
CA TYR A 119 -4.94 0.64 -9.55
C TYR A 119 -4.14 1.54 -8.60
N TYR A 120 -4.41 2.83 -8.63
CA TYR A 120 -3.75 3.83 -7.82
C TYR A 120 -4.74 4.82 -7.24
N LEU A 121 -4.66 5.05 -5.95
CA LEU A 121 -5.30 6.20 -5.31
C LEU A 121 -4.24 7.10 -4.70
N GLY A 122 -4.27 8.37 -5.10
CA GLY A 122 -3.50 9.45 -4.47
C GLY A 122 -4.42 10.24 -3.56
N PHE A 123 -4.41 9.94 -2.25
CA PHE A 123 -5.21 10.64 -1.25
C PHE A 123 -4.43 11.83 -0.69
N GLY A 124 -4.98 13.03 -0.86
CA GLY A 124 -4.33 14.27 -0.47
C GLY A 124 -3.06 14.59 -1.29
N GLY A 125 -3.02 14.22 -2.56
CA GLY A 125 -1.92 14.56 -3.46
C GLY A 125 -1.78 16.05 -3.72
N ASN A 126 -0.69 16.45 -4.40
CA ASN A 126 -0.40 17.85 -4.76
C ASN A 126 -0.52 18.81 -3.56
N TYR A 127 0.21 18.57 -2.48
CA TYR A 127 0.13 19.37 -1.25
C TYR A 127 -1.27 19.40 -0.64
N ASN A 128 -1.91 18.24 -0.59
CA ASN A 128 -3.26 18.07 -0.05
C ASN A 128 -4.33 18.92 -0.76
N THR A 129 -4.26 19.01 -2.09
CA THR A 129 -5.27 19.74 -2.89
C THR A 129 -6.16 18.82 -3.72
N THR A 130 -5.78 17.55 -3.86
CA THR A 130 -6.51 16.58 -4.70
C THR A 130 -6.52 15.19 -4.10
N THR A 131 -7.63 14.47 -4.35
CA THR A 131 -7.69 13.00 -4.20
C THR A 131 -8.06 12.42 -5.55
N ARG A 132 -7.20 11.55 -6.12
CA ARG A 132 -7.31 11.07 -7.50
C ARG A 132 -7.19 9.57 -7.60
N PHE A 133 -8.13 8.97 -8.32
CA PHE A 133 -8.04 7.57 -8.74
C PHE A 133 -7.60 7.46 -10.21
N ARG A 134 -6.72 6.49 -10.46
CA ARG A 134 -6.19 6.17 -11.79
C ARG A 134 -6.01 4.67 -11.96
N ARG A 135 -6.09 4.23 -13.20
CA ARG A 135 -5.69 2.88 -13.62
C ARG A 135 -4.45 3.00 -14.51
N TYR A 136 -3.35 2.37 -14.11
CA TYR A 136 -2.07 2.36 -14.83
C TYR A 136 -2.00 1.17 -15.77
N ASN A 137 -1.45 1.38 -16.97
CA ASN A 137 -1.37 0.38 -18.03
C ASN A 137 0.05 0.01 -18.42
N ALA A 138 1.04 0.27 -17.56
CA ALA A 138 2.47 0.05 -17.82
C ALA A 138 3.00 0.81 -19.05
N ASP A 139 2.45 1.99 -19.33
CA ASP A 139 2.93 2.84 -20.42
C ASP A 139 4.21 3.57 -19.98
N THR A 140 5.35 3.06 -20.41
CA THR A 140 6.67 3.63 -20.06
C THR A 140 6.95 4.96 -20.73
N LEU A 141 6.22 5.35 -21.79
CA LEU A 141 6.33 6.68 -22.40
C LEU A 141 5.89 7.77 -21.43
N ALA A 142 4.99 7.47 -20.50
CA ALA A 142 4.57 8.37 -19.43
C ALA A 142 5.73 8.88 -18.54
N ILE A 143 6.89 8.21 -18.58
CA ILE A 143 8.10 8.64 -17.85
C ILE A 143 8.64 9.96 -18.39
N THR A 144 8.57 10.15 -19.69
CA THR A 144 9.13 11.30 -20.41
C THR A 144 8.09 12.20 -21.06
N ASP A 145 6.88 11.70 -21.28
CA ASP A 145 5.78 12.40 -21.94
C ASP A 145 4.50 12.38 -21.08
N GLU A 146 4.07 13.56 -20.67
CA GLU A 146 2.87 13.73 -19.84
C GLU A 146 1.58 13.29 -20.55
N ALA A 147 1.54 13.35 -21.89
CA ALA A 147 0.38 12.90 -22.66
C ALA A 147 0.09 11.40 -22.51
N HIS A 148 1.11 10.63 -22.14
CA HIS A 148 1.00 9.18 -21.87
C HIS A 148 0.68 8.85 -20.41
N ARG A 149 0.58 9.84 -19.52
CA ARG A 149 0.24 9.58 -18.11
C ARG A 149 -1.17 9.00 -17.99
N PRO A 150 -1.38 8.04 -17.06
CA PRO A 150 -2.69 7.45 -16.84
C PRO A 150 -3.76 8.53 -16.62
N PRO A 151 -4.92 8.46 -17.29
CA PRO A 151 -5.98 9.43 -17.12
C PRO A 151 -6.50 9.45 -15.69
N ILE A 152 -7.00 10.60 -15.25
CA ILE A 152 -7.76 10.71 -14.00
C ILE A 152 -9.14 10.11 -14.26
N LEU A 153 -9.48 9.03 -13.55
CA LEU A 153 -10.79 8.37 -13.65
C LEU A 153 -11.78 8.95 -12.65
N LYS A 154 -11.30 9.38 -11.47
CA LYS A 154 -12.11 10.07 -10.46
C LYS A 154 -11.24 11.09 -9.73
N GLU A 155 -11.78 12.25 -9.41
CA GLU A 155 -11.08 13.33 -8.70
C GLU A 155 -12.00 14.00 -7.70
N TYR A 156 -11.41 14.32 -6.55
CA TYR A 156 -11.99 15.18 -5.53
C TYR A 156 -11.03 16.33 -5.21
N THR A 157 -11.58 17.53 -5.02
CA THR A 157 -10.82 18.75 -4.66
C THR A 157 -11.43 19.48 -3.47
N ASP A 158 -12.56 18.99 -2.98
CA ASP A 158 -13.23 19.55 -1.82
C ASP A 158 -12.61 19.06 -0.50
N SER A 159 -12.79 19.82 0.55
CA SER A 159 -12.16 19.59 1.85
C SER A 159 -12.62 18.32 2.57
N ALA A 160 -13.78 17.75 2.22
CA ALA A 160 -14.26 16.49 2.81
C ALA A 160 -13.39 15.31 2.37
N HIS A 161 -12.86 15.37 1.15
CA HIS A 161 -12.05 14.31 0.53
C HIS A 161 -10.55 14.62 0.54
N LEU A 162 -10.08 15.50 1.42
CA LEU A 162 -8.67 15.81 1.63
C LEU A 162 -8.20 15.34 3.01
N LEU A 163 -6.89 15.25 3.19
CA LEU A 163 -6.28 14.81 4.44
C LEU A 163 -6.50 15.81 5.57
N LYS A 164 -6.73 15.29 6.77
CA LYS A 164 -6.69 16.03 8.04
C LYS A 164 -5.42 15.65 8.79
N PRO A 165 -4.72 16.61 9.41
CA PRO A 165 -3.47 16.31 10.14
C PRO A 165 -3.76 15.42 11.35
N ASN A 166 -2.90 14.46 11.60
CA ASN A 166 -2.95 13.55 12.75
C ASN A 166 -4.25 12.72 12.88
N HIS A 167 -5.07 12.67 11.81
CA HIS A 167 -6.26 11.84 11.76
C HIS A 167 -5.92 10.42 11.32
N TRP A 168 -6.44 9.41 12.03
CA TRP A 168 -6.31 8.01 11.68
C TRP A 168 -7.45 7.58 10.75
N TYR A 169 -7.14 7.43 9.48
CA TYR A 169 -8.05 6.92 8.46
C TYR A 169 -8.13 5.40 8.52
N SER A 170 -9.33 4.85 8.44
CA SER A 170 -9.57 3.44 8.17
C SER A 170 -9.70 3.26 6.66
N VAL A 171 -8.81 2.47 6.07
CA VAL A 171 -8.82 2.16 4.63
C VAL A 171 -9.31 0.74 4.42
N ARG A 172 -10.25 0.58 3.48
CA ARG A 172 -10.70 -0.71 2.99
C ARG A 172 -10.74 -0.70 1.46
N ILE A 173 -10.12 -1.71 0.85
CA ILE A 173 -10.07 -1.87 -0.61
C ILE A 173 -10.64 -3.25 -0.92
N GLU A 174 -11.66 -3.30 -1.75
CA GLU A 174 -12.27 -4.54 -2.22
C GLU A 174 -11.89 -4.76 -3.70
N VAL A 175 -11.51 -5.98 -4.01
CA VAL A 175 -11.18 -6.39 -5.37
C VAL A 175 -11.98 -7.65 -5.69
N HIS A 176 -12.87 -7.55 -6.68
CA HIS A 176 -13.76 -8.62 -7.10
C HIS A 176 -13.26 -9.28 -8.39
N THR A 177 -13.72 -10.49 -8.66
CA THR A 177 -13.32 -11.24 -9.85
C THR A 177 -14.02 -10.78 -11.12
N ASP A 178 -15.16 -10.10 -11.00
CA ASP A 178 -15.94 -9.54 -12.10
C ASP A 178 -15.41 -8.18 -12.63
N GLY A 179 -14.32 -7.69 -12.03
CA GLY A 179 -13.68 -6.43 -12.41
C GLY A 179 -14.05 -5.24 -11.56
N LEU A 180 -14.99 -5.37 -10.62
CA LEU A 180 -15.27 -4.30 -9.66
C LEU A 180 -14.12 -4.15 -8.67
N THR A 181 -13.66 -2.92 -8.45
CA THR A 181 -12.80 -2.56 -7.33
C THR A 181 -13.35 -1.34 -6.61
N CYS A 182 -13.43 -1.44 -5.29
CA CYS A 182 -13.95 -0.38 -4.43
C CYS A 182 -12.86 0.11 -3.46
N TYR A 183 -12.86 1.41 -3.16
CA TYR A 183 -11.97 2.00 -2.19
C TYR A 183 -12.76 2.87 -1.21
N TYR A 184 -12.60 2.58 0.07
CA TYR A 184 -13.28 3.26 1.17
C TYR A 184 -12.28 3.94 2.10
N ILE A 185 -12.67 5.12 2.59
CA ILE A 185 -11.99 5.85 3.68
C ILE A 185 -13.03 6.10 4.77
N ASP A 186 -12.74 5.69 6.01
CA ASP A 186 -13.64 5.86 7.17
C ASP A 186 -15.07 5.40 6.85
N ASP A 187 -15.20 4.24 6.16
CA ASP A 187 -16.43 3.63 5.63
C ASP A 187 -17.15 4.40 4.52
N GLU A 188 -16.64 5.55 4.09
CA GLU A 188 -17.13 6.28 2.92
C GLU A 188 -16.55 5.70 1.63
N LEU A 189 -17.43 5.39 0.66
CA LEU A 189 -17.05 4.88 -0.66
C LEU A 189 -16.50 6.03 -1.53
N LEU A 190 -15.18 6.07 -1.73
CA LEU A 190 -14.54 7.07 -2.61
C LEU A 190 -14.48 6.61 -4.07
N VAL A 191 -14.24 5.33 -4.31
CA VAL A 191 -14.11 4.77 -5.66
C VAL A 191 -14.93 3.50 -5.75
N ASP A 192 -15.71 3.42 -6.82
CA ASP A 192 -16.34 2.23 -7.37
C ASP A 192 -15.98 2.21 -8.86
N TYR A 193 -15.10 1.32 -9.25
CA TYR A 193 -14.63 1.24 -10.64
C TYR A 193 -14.78 -0.18 -11.18
N HIS A 194 -15.51 -0.31 -12.27
CA HIS A 194 -15.64 -1.56 -13.01
C HIS A 194 -14.66 -1.56 -14.18
N ASP A 195 -13.56 -2.31 -14.03
CA ASP A 195 -12.50 -2.41 -15.04
C ASP A 195 -12.90 -3.40 -16.14
N PRO A 196 -13.00 -2.99 -17.42
CA PRO A 196 -13.27 -3.91 -18.52
C PRO A 196 -12.13 -4.90 -18.81
N SER A 197 -10.93 -4.65 -18.23
CA SER A 197 -9.77 -5.53 -18.29
C SER A 197 -9.18 -5.70 -16.88
N PRO A 198 -9.85 -6.45 -15.99
CA PRO A 198 -9.60 -6.43 -14.58
C PRO A 198 -8.21 -6.95 -14.19
N LEU A 199 -7.61 -6.30 -13.20
CA LEU A 199 -6.40 -6.75 -12.55
C LEU A 199 -6.78 -7.61 -11.35
N THR A 200 -6.66 -8.93 -11.50
CA THR A 200 -7.08 -9.90 -10.48
C THR A 200 -5.91 -10.52 -9.71
N TYR A 201 -4.67 -10.12 -10.05
CA TYR A 201 -3.45 -10.60 -9.41
C TYR A 201 -2.38 -9.51 -9.41
N GLY A 202 -1.68 -9.34 -8.29
CA GLY A 202 -0.62 -8.34 -8.19
C GLY A 202 -0.19 -8.08 -6.74
N TRP A 203 0.52 -6.99 -6.53
CA TRP A 203 1.08 -6.59 -5.24
C TRP A 203 0.45 -5.30 -4.73
N PHE A 204 0.53 -5.10 -3.42
CA PHE A 204 0.16 -3.83 -2.79
C PHE A 204 1.42 -3.04 -2.46
N ALA A 205 1.34 -1.70 -2.60
CA ALA A 205 2.30 -0.81 -2.00
C ALA A 205 1.62 0.41 -1.39
N PHE A 206 2.06 0.77 -0.19
CA PHE A 206 1.86 2.10 0.35
C PHE A 206 2.86 3.05 -0.32
N ARG A 207 2.41 4.26 -0.68
CA ARG A 207 3.26 5.25 -1.38
C ARG A 207 3.14 6.62 -0.75
N THR A 208 4.30 7.24 -0.48
CA THR A 208 4.36 8.62 0.01
C THR A 208 5.60 9.34 -0.50
N THR A 209 5.67 10.65 -0.29
CA THR A 209 6.87 11.45 -0.53
C THR A 209 6.90 12.66 0.38
N TRP A 210 8.09 13.01 0.91
CA TRP A 210 8.30 14.11 1.86
C TRP A 210 7.19 14.16 2.91
N SER A 211 7.13 13.11 3.73
CA SER A 211 6.01 12.86 4.62
C SER A 211 6.45 12.07 5.84
N HIS A 212 5.77 12.28 6.96
CA HIS A 212 5.78 11.43 8.13
C HIS A 212 4.41 10.76 8.27
N THR A 213 4.37 9.43 8.17
CA THR A 213 3.13 8.67 8.18
C THR A 213 3.23 7.49 9.13
N ARG A 214 2.08 7.07 9.66
CA ARG A 214 1.96 5.84 10.44
C ARG A 214 0.96 4.91 9.77
N LEU A 215 1.26 3.61 9.75
CA LEU A 215 0.42 2.57 9.19
C LEU A 215 0.32 1.42 10.19
N THR A 216 -0.90 0.94 10.48
CA THR A 216 -1.17 -0.15 11.42
C THR A 216 -2.35 -1.01 10.97
N GLY A 217 -2.55 -2.14 11.61
CA GLY A 217 -3.71 -3.01 11.39
C GLY A 217 -3.78 -3.62 10.00
N TRP A 218 -2.63 -3.76 9.31
CA TRP A 218 -2.57 -4.36 7.97
C TRP A 218 -3.11 -5.78 7.97
N LYS A 219 -4.05 -6.05 7.09
CA LYS A 219 -4.54 -7.41 6.83
C LYS A 219 -5.08 -7.54 5.41
N VAL A 220 -5.02 -8.76 4.89
CA VAL A 220 -5.68 -9.18 3.65
C VAL A 220 -6.65 -10.30 3.99
N ILE A 221 -7.88 -10.15 3.55
CA ILE A 221 -8.97 -11.09 3.79
C ILE A 221 -9.31 -11.71 2.45
N TYR A 222 -9.29 -13.04 2.38
CA TYR A 222 -9.76 -13.81 1.23
C TYR A 222 -11.10 -14.42 1.57
N GLU A 223 -12.07 -14.32 0.67
CA GLU A 223 -13.32 -15.03 0.80
C GLU A 223 -13.05 -16.54 0.75
N LYS A 224 -13.66 -17.28 1.68
CA LYS A 224 -13.60 -18.73 1.60
C LYS A 224 -14.40 -19.16 0.38
N SER A 225 -13.77 -19.88 -0.54
CA SER A 225 -14.51 -20.61 -1.57
C SER A 225 -15.46 -21.60 -0.89
N GLU A 226 -16.77 -21.44 -1.08
CA GLU A 226 -17.77 -22.43 -0.67
C GLU A 226 -17.58 -23.75 -1.42
#